data_45a18286785f48dcbea29406134a53f6
#
_entry.id   45a18286785f48dcbea29406134a53f6
#
_cell.length_a   1.000
_cell.length_b   1.000
_cell.length_c   1.000
_cell.angle_alpha   90.00
_cell.angle_beta   90.00
_cell.angle_gamma   90.00
#
_symmetry.space_group_name_H-M   'P 1'
#
loop_
_entity.id
_entity.type
_entity.pdbx_description
1 polymer ?
#
loop_
_entity_poly.entity_id
_entity_poly.type
_entity_poly.pdbx_seq_one_letter_code
_entity_poly.pdbx_strand_id
1 'polypeptide(L)'
;MKSGRYIGVMSGTSLDGVDVVLAAIDENMVAQQASLTWPIPVSLKEEILNICQGQQLTLSQLGQLDVRLGALFAEAVLALMQQERLHPQDIVAIGCHGQTVWHEPVGEAPHTMQIGDNNQIVAKTGVTVVGDFRRRDMALGGQGAPLVPAFHQALLAHPVERRMVLNIGGIANLSMLIPGQPVRGYDTGPGNMLMDAWIWRQSGKAYDKDAQWASQGKVILPLLQTLLSDPFFALPAPKSTGREYFNYGWLERQLTRFPGLAPQDVQATLTELTAVSISEQVLLSGGCERLLVCGGGSRNPLVMARLAALLPGTEVTTTDEAGISGDDMEALAFAWLAYRTLSGKPGNLPSVTGAREASVIGAVFPANPLNNRSLPTFPAPPGR
;
A
#
# COMPACT_ATOMS: atom_id res chain seq x y z
N MET A 1 -13.51 -23.93 -8.00
CA MET A 1 -13.03 -22.60 -7.54
C MET A 1 -13.88 -22.16 -6.35
N LYS A 2 -13.27 -21.59 -5.34
CA LYS A 2 -14.00 -21.20 -4.11
C LYS A 2 -14.49 -19.76 -4.22
N SER A 3 -15.42 -19.50 -5.15
CA SER A 3 -16.12 -18.21 -5.23
C SER A 3 -16.89 -17.92 -3.95
N GLY A 4 -16.95 -16.68 -3.52
CA GLY A 4 -17.64 -16.28 -2.31
C GLY A 4 -17.12 -14.98 -1.72
N ARG A 5 -17.42 -14.74 -0.45
CA ARG A 5 -16.96 -13.55 0.27
C ARG A 5 -15.61 -13.80 0.89
N TYR A 6 -14.72 -12.84 0.74
CA TYR A 6 -13.38 -12.80 1.31
C TYR A 6 -13.21 -11.52 2.10
N ILE A 7 -12.41 -11.58 3.14
CA ILE A 7 -11.97 -10.38 3.87
C ILE A 7 -10.48 -10.20 3.61
N GLY A 8 -10.06 -8.97 3.29
CA GLY A 8 -8.66 -8.57 3.20
C GLY A 8 -8.29 -7.73 4.40
N VAL A 9 -7.09 -7.94 4.94
CA VAL A 9 -6.54 -7.19 6.08
C VAL A 9 -5.18 -6.66 5.71
N MET A 10 -5.01 -5.34 5.81
CA MET A 10 -3.75 -4.64 5.54
C MET A 10 -3.40 -3.69 6.67
N SER A 11 -2.15 -3.72 7.10
CA SER A 11 -1.54 -2.70 7.92
C SER A 11 -0.29 -2.20 7.22
N GLY A 12 -0.34 -0.96 6.74
CA GLY A 12 0.74 -0.33 6.00
C GLY A 12 1.87 0.16 6.90
N THR A 13 2.99 0.57 6.29
CA THR A 13 4.14 1.12 7.02
C THR A 13 3.88 2.50 7.63
N SER A 14 2.83 3.20 7.22
CA SER A 14 2.36 4.46 7.84
C SER A 14 1.79 4.25 9.24
N LEU A 15 1.26 3.04 9.53
CA LEU A 15 0.60 2.68 10.79
C LEU A 15 -0.58 3.60 11.14
N ASP A 16 -1.32 4.06 10.14
CA ASP A 16 -2.48 4.96 10.34
C ASP A 16 -3.69 4.18 10.85
N GLY A 17 -3.78 2.89 10.52
CA GLY A 17 -4.82 1.97 10.93
C GLY A 17 -4.61 0.58 10.37
N VAL A 18 -5.54 -0.32 10.68
CA VAL A 18 -5.69 -1.62 10.05
C VAL A 18 -6.88 -1.54 9.09
N ASP A 19 -6.63 -1.62 7.81
CA ASP A 19 -7.66 -1.59 6.79
C ASP A 19 -8.22 -2.99 6.59
N VAL A 20 -9.53 -3.11 6.67
CA VAL A 20 -10.26 -4.36 6.51
C VAL A 20 -11.35 -4.19 5.45
N VAL A 21 -11.33 -5.03 4.44
CA VAL A 21 -12.26 -4.97 3.30
C VAL A 21 -13.00 -6.28 3.14
N LEU A 22 -14.31 -6.21 2.97
CA LEU A 22 -15.15 -7.33 2.54
C LEU A 22 -15.35 -7.25 1.03
N ALA A 23 -15.13 -8.35 0.32
CA ALA A 23 -15.38 -8.43 -1.11
C ALA A 23 -16.00 -9.77 -1.52
N ALA A 24 -16.91 -9.71 -2.48
CA ALA A 24 -17.34 -10.89 -3.24
C ALA A 24 -16.35 -11.11 -4.38
N ILE A 25 -15.78 -12.32 -4.44
CA ILE A 25 -14.73 -12.66 -5.41
C ILE A 25 -15.07 -13.96 -6.11
N ASP A 26 -15.01 -13.93 -7.43
CA ASP A 26 -15.06 -15.11 -8.29
C ASP A 26 -13.97 -15.03 -9.38
N GLU A 27 -14.09 -15.86 -10.42
CA GLU A 27 -13.09 -15.92 -11.49
C GLU A 27 -13.01 -14.63 -12.32
N ASN A 28 -14.11 -13.92 -12.45
CA ASN A 28 -14.28 -12.80 -13.37
C ASN A 28 -14.52 -11.46 -12.65
N MET A 29 -14.79 -11.51 -11.35
CA MET A 29 -15.25 -10.34 -10.61
C MET A 29 -14.58 -10.23 -9.23
N VAL A 30 -14.25 -9.02 -8.86
CA VAL A 30 -13.97 -8.61 -7.48
C VAL A 30 -14.85 -7.40 -7.19
N ALA A 31 -15.83 -7.59 -6.31
CA ALA A 31 -16.77 -6.55 -5.92
C ALA A 31 -16.62 -6.25 -4.43
N GLN A 32 -16.09 -5.09 -4.11
CA GLN A 32 -16.05 -4.58 -2.74
C GLN A 32 -17.46 -4.38 -2.21
N GLN A 33 -17.72 -4.83 -1.00
CA GLN A 33 -19.03 -4.75 -0.35
C GLN A 33 -19.03 -3.82 0.86
N ALA A 34 -17.96 -3.84 1.64
CA ALA A 34 -17.78 -2.99 2.81
C ALA A 34 -16.31 -2.80 3.13
N SER A 35 -15.98 -1.78 3.90
CA SER A 35 -14.65 -1.55 4.45
C SER A 35 -14.71 -0.89 5.83
N LEU A 36 -13.62 -1.00 6.55
CA LEU A 36 -13.42 -0.44 7.89
C LEU A 36 -11.93 -0.20 8.11
N THR A 37 -11.56 0.97 8.62
CA THR A 37 -10.22 1.20 9.17
C THR A 37 -10.28 1.13 10.70
N TRP A 38 -9.53 0.18 11.28
CA TRP A 38 -9.48 -0.04 12.72
C TRP A 38 -8.26 0.63 13.34
N PRO A 39 -8.41 1.39 14.45
CA PRO A 39 -7.31 2.15 15.01
C PRO A 39 -6.24 1.25 15.62
N ILE A 40 -4.97 1.59 15.42
CA ILE A 40 -3.84 0.96 16.10
C ILE A 40 -3.59 1.73 17.41
N PRO A 41 -3.54 1.05 18.57
CA PRO A 41 -3.20 1.70 19.85
C PRO A 41 -1.83 2.40 19.76
N VAL A 42 -1.73 3.61 20.33
CA VAL A 42 -0.51 4.45 20.25
C VAL A 42 0.73 3.70 20.73
N SER A 43 0.63 2.99 21.86
CA SER A 43 1.73 2.21 22.41
C SER A 43 2.21 1.11 21.45
N LEU A 44 1.28 0.47 20.74
CA LEU A 44 1.60 -0.58 19.77
C LEU A 44 2.27 0.01 18.53
N LYS A 45 1.78 1.16 18.07
CA LYS A 45 2.38 1.92 16.95
C LYS A 45 3.81 2.32 17.25
N GLU A 46 4.09 2.84 18.46
CA GLU A 46 5.44 3.21 18.89
C GLU A 46 6.39 2.00 18.93
N GLU A 47 5.93 0.87 19.48
CA GLU A 47 6.73 -0.36 19.49
C GLU A 47 7.10 -0.83 18.08
N ILE A 48 6.14 -0.83 17.14
CA ILE A 48 6.39 -1.22 15.73
C ILE A 48 7.39 -0.25 15.07
N LEU A 49 7.20 1.06 15.24
CA LEU A 49 8.09 2.07 14.65
C LEU A 49 9.52 1.92 15.17
N ASN A 50 9.69 1.68 16.46
CA ASN A 50 11.01 1.48 17.07
C ASN A 50 11.73 0.26 16.44
N ILE A 51 11.01 -0.84 16.21
CA ILE A 51 11.57 -2.03 15.55
C ILE A 51 11.99 -1.72 14.12
N CYS A 52 11.11 -1.06 13.36
CA CYS A 52 11.40 -0.67 11.97
C CYS A 52 12.62 0.29 11.87
N GLN A 53 12.95 0.99 12.96
CA GLN A 53 14.14 1.86 13.08
C GLN A 53 15.38 1.13 13.59
N GLY A 54 15.31 -0.19 13.77
CA GLY A 54 16.46 -1.01 14.18
C GLY A 54 16.64 -1.17 15.69
N GLN A 55 15.64 -0.86 16.51
CA GLN A 55 15.70 -1.14 17.94
C GLN A 55 15.85 -2.66 18.17
N GLN A 56 16.81 -3.02 19.02
CA GLN A 56 17.01 -4.41 19.40
C GLN A 56 15.88 -4.93 20.28
N LEU A 57 15.38 -6.12 19.96
CA LEU A 57 14.36 -6.83 20.71
C LEU A 57 14.86 -8.20 21.16
N THR A 58 14.34 -8.67 22.28
CA THR A 58 14.40 -10.10 22.63
C THR A 58 13.38 -10.89 21.82
N LEU A 59 13.62 -12.19 21.64
CA LEU A 59 12.64 -13.09 20.99
C LEU A 59 11.30 -13.09 21.73
N SER A 60 11.31 -12.94 23.05
CA SER A 60 10.07 -12.85 23.86
C SER A 60 9.26 -11.60 23.51
N GLN A 61 9.90 -10.44 23.38
CA GLN A 61 9.23 -9.19 22.99
C GLN A 61 8.64 -9.28 21.58
N LEU A 62 9.41 -9.85 20.63
CA LEU A 62 8.90 -10.05 19.26
C LEU A 62 7.68 -10.98 19.24
N GLY A 63 7.75 -12.11 19.97
CA GLY A 63 6.62 -13.05 20.04
C GLY A 63 5.38 -12.43 20.70
N GLN A 64 5.55 -11.62 21.76
CA GLN A 64 4.43 -10.91 22.39
C GLN A 64 3.80 -9.89 21.43
N LEU A 65 4.61 -9.18 20.66
CA LEU A 65 4.13 -8.21 19.66
C LEU A 65 3.37 -8.91 18.54
N ASP A 66 3.88 -10.04 18.05
CA ASP A 66 3.23 -10.87 17.02
C ASP A 66 1.82 -11.31 17.45
N VAL A 67 1.69 -11.82 18.66
CA VAL A 67 0.39 -12.23 19.25
C VAL A 67 -0.55 -11.03 19.42
N ARG A 68 -0.06 -9.89 19.91
CA ARG A 68 -0.88 -8.68 20.10
C ARG A 68 -1.38 -8.10 18.79
N LEU A 69 -0.56 -8.11 17.74
CA LEU A 69 -0.97 -7.69 16.40
C LEU A 69 -1.97 -8.65 15.79
N GLY A 70 -1.76 -9.96 15.92
CA GLY A 70 -2.74 -10.95 15.46
C GLY A 70 -4.09 -10.78 16.15
N ALA A 71 -4.09 -10.46 17.46
CA ALA A 71 -5.32 -10.16 18.20
C ALA A 71 -6.01 -8.88 17.70
N LEU A 72 -5.26 -7.81 17.43
CA LEU A 72 -5.77 -6.55 16.87
C LEU A 72 -6.39 -6.76 15.47
N PHE A 73 -5.73 -7.53 14.61
CA PHE A 73 -6.27 -7.87 13.28
C PHE A 73 -7.58 -8.66 13.38
N ALA A 74 -7.64 -9.60 14.32
CA ALA A 74 -8.88 -10.33 14.58
C ALA A 74 -10.02 -9.42 15.07
N GLU A 75 -9.73 -8.46 15.95
CA GLU A 75 -10.70 -7.46 16.42
C GLU A 75 -11.24 -6.61 15.27
N ALA A 76 -10.36 -6.15 14.38
CA ALA A 76 -10.74 -5.39 13.19
C ALA A 76 -11.66 -6.21 12.26
N VAL A 77 -11.32 -7.47 12.01
CA VAL A 77 -12.16 -8.37 11.20
C VAL A 77 -13.52 -8.61 11.86
N LEU A 78 -13.54 -8.88 13.16
CA LEU A 78 -14.79 -9.11 13.91
C LEU A 78 -15.68 -7.86 13.92
N ALA A 79 -15.10 -6.67 14.01
CA ALA A 79 -15.82 -5.41 13.92
C ALA A 79 -16.52 -5.26 12.55
N LEU A 80 -15.83 -5.55 11.45
CA LEU A 80 -16.42 -5.52 10.12
C LEU A 80 -17.52 -6.59 9.97
N MET A 81 -17.26 -7.81 10.45
CA MET A 81 -18.27 -8.88 10.41
C MET A 81 -19.52 -8.52 11.21
N GLN A 82 -19.36 -7.88 12.37
CA GLN A 82 -20.48 -7.40 13.18
C GLN A 82 -21.26 -6.29 12.47
N GLN A 83 -20.57 -5.32 11.91
CA GLN A 83 -21.18 -4.22 11.12
C GLN A 83 -22.05 -4.76 9.98
N GLU A 84 -21.54 -5.74 9.26
CA GLU A 84 -22.21 -6.36 8.10
C GLU A 84 -23.10 -7.55 8.46
N ARG A 85 -23.27 -7.87 9.74
CA ARG A 85 -24.08 -8.99 10.26
C ARG A 85 -23.71 -10.35 9.66
N LEU A 86 -22.40 -10.60 9.54
CA LEU A 86 -21.84 -11.81 8.95
C LEU A 86 -21.48 -12.83 10.03
N HIS A 87 -21.65 -14.10 9.68
CA HIS A 87 -21.17 -15.24 10.45
C HIS A 87 -19.91 -15.84 9.82
N PRO A 88 -19.07 -16.60 10.55
CA PRO A 88 -17.87 -17.21 10.00
C PRO A 88 -18.09 -18.05 8.72
N GLN A 89 -19.25 -18.73 8.63
CA GLN A 89 -19.60 -19.54 7.45
C GLN A 89 -19.93 -18.71 6.20
N ASP A 90 -20.19 -17.42 6.34
CA ASP A 90 -20.46 -16.53 5.21
C ASP A 90 -19.17 -16.09 4.50
N ILE A 91 -18.01 -16.34 5.12
CA ILE A 91 -16.68 -15.93 4.66
C ILE A 91 -15.86 -17.15 4.28
N VAL A 92 -15.36 -17.17 3.05
CA VAL A 92 -14.50 -18.26 2.55
C VAL A 92 -13.14 -18.24 3.22
N ALA A 93 -12.51 -17.07 3.28
CA ALA A 93 -11.23 -16.86 3.97
C ALA A 93 -10.94 -15.38 4.21
N ILE A 94 -10.00 -15.14 5.12
CA ILE A 94 -9.36 -13.86 5.38
C ILE A 94 -7.97 -13.89 4.73
N GLY A 95 -7.64 -12.90 3.91
CA GLY A 95 -6.28 -12.65 3.42
C GLY A 95 -5.60 -11.60 4.30
N CYS A 96 -4.65 -12.01 5.11
CA CYS A 96 -3.95 -11.12 6.03
C CYS A 96 -2.51 -10.89 5.59
N HIS A 97 -2.18 -9.62 5.27
CA HIS A 97 -0.81 -9.23 4.96
C HIS A 97 0.11 -9.36 6.18
N GLY A 98 -0.40 -9.07 7.38
CA GLY A 98 0.42 -8.82 8.56
C GLY A 98 1.01 -7.40 8.55
N GLN A 99 1.90 -7.12 9.49
CA GLN A 99 2.67 -5.87 9.59
C GLN A 99 4.11 -6.12 9.22
N THR A 100 4.59 -5.50 8.14
CA THR A 100 6.01 -5.57 7.80
C THR A 100 6.84 -4.82 8.83
N VAL A 101 7.77 -5.53 9.46
CA VAL A 101 8.74 -4.98 10.40
C VAL A 101 10.16 -5.00 9.85
N TRP A 102 10.43 -5.87 8.87
CA TRP A 102 11.71 -5.94 8.19
C TRP A 102 11.55 -6.40 6.74
N HIS A 103 12.35 -5.83 5.85
CA HIS A 103 12.36 -6.25 4.44
C HIS A 103 13.75 -6.00 3.85
N GLU A 104 14.46 -7.08 3.56
CA GLU A 104 15.82 -7.08 3.02
C GLU A 104 15.87 -8.03 1.82
N PRO A 105 15.45 -7.56 0.62
CA PRO A 105 15.28 -8.42 -0.55
C PRO A 105 16.59 -8.71 -1.28
N VAL A 106 17.69 -8.07 -0.89
CA VAL A 106 19.03 -8.24 -1.46
C VAL A 106 20.04 -8.59 -0.37
N GLY A 107 21.12 -9.28 -0.72
CA GLY A 107 22.15 -9.67 0.25
C GLY A 107 22.45 -11.18 0.19
N GLU A 108 23.21 -11.67 1.15
CA GLU A 108 23.61 -13.08 1.22
C GLU A 108 22.41 -14.01 1.56
N ALA A 109 21.49 -13.52 2.40
CA ALA A 109 20.30 -14.25 2.81
C ALA A 109 19.06 -13.33 2.72
N PRO A 110 18.53 -13.09 1.52
CA PRO A 110 17.36 -12.22 1.33
C PRO A 110 16.16 -12.70 2.14
N HIS A 111 15.53 -11.79 2.89
CA HIS A 111 14.40 -12.15 3.75
C HIS A 111 13.43 -10.99 3.97
N THR A 112 12.25 -11.35 4.44
CA THR A 112 11.21 -10.40 4.85
C THR A 112 10.48 -10.92 6.07
N MET A 113 10.02 -10.02 6.92
CA MET A 113 9.27 -10.38 8.12
C MET A 113 8.01 -9.54 8.24
N GLN A 114 6.87 -10.22 8.16
CA GLN A 114 5.57 -9.69 8.50
C GLN A 114 5.13 -10.39 9.77
N ILE A 115 4.71 -9.61 10.78
CA ILE A 115 4.20 -10.10 12.06
C ILE A 115 2.70 -9.85 12.18
N GLY A 116 2.06 -10.53 13.12
CA GLY A 116 0.62 -10.60 13.34
C GLY A 116 0.16 -12.05 13.18
N ASP A 117 0.22 -12.82 14.29
CA ASP A 117 -0.03 -14.27 14.33
C ASP A 117 -1.39 -14.62 13.72
N ASN A 118 -1.36 -15.25 12.56
CA ASN A 118 -2.56 -15.69 11.82
C ASN A 118 -3.40 -16.71 12.60
N ASN A 119 -2.80 -17.47 13.53
CA ASN A 119 -3.54 -18.41 14.37
C ASN A 119 -4.42 -17.67 15.39
N GLN A 120 -4.02 -16.48 15.88
CA GLN A 120 -4.88 -15.62 16.69
C GLN A 120 -6.12 -15.18 15.92
N ILE A 121 -5.96 -14.84 14.64
CA ILE A 121 -7.08 -14.46 13.77
C ILE A 121 -8.02 -15.65 13.59
N VAL A 122 -7.51 -16.82 13.24
CA VAL A 122 -8.32 -18.04 13.09
C VAL A 122 -9.06 -18.38 14.38
N ALA A 123 -8.35 -18.38 15.51
CA ALA A 123 -8.92 -18.78 16.79
C ALA A 123 -10.05 -17.86 17.27
N LYS A 124 -9.94 -16.56 16.99
CA LYS A 124 -10.92 -15.55 17.40
C LYS A 124 -12.09 -15.42 16.42
N THR A 125 -11.83 -15.52 15.11
CA THR A 125 -12.85 -15.31 14.08
C THR A 125 -13.57 -16.60 13.66
N GLY A 126 -12.93 -17.76 13.82
CA GLY A 126 -13.43 -19.03 13.28
C GLY A 126 -13.35 -19.14 11.76
N VAL A 127 -12.66 -18.22 11.08
CA VAL A 127 -12.52 -18.17 9.62
C VAL A 127 -11.10 -18.62 9.23
N THR A 128 -10.98 -19.37 8.13
CA THR A 128 -9.69 -19.72 7.54
C THR A 128 -8.92 -18.44 7.17
N VAL A 129 -7.63 -18.39 7.50
CA VAL A 129 -6.74 -17.28 7.15
C VAL A 129 -5.72 -17.73 6.11
N VAL A 130 -5.42 -16.88 5.16
CA VAL A 130 -4.28 -16.98 4.25
C VAL A 130 -3.35 -15.80 4.56
N GLY A 131 -2.11 -16.11 4.90
CA GLY A 131 -1.07 -15.12 5.22
C GLY A 131 0.26 -15.47 4.59
N ASP A 132 1.33 -14.80 4.98
CA ASP A 132 2.70 -15.07 4.48
C ASP A 132 2.80 -15.06 2.94
N PHE A 133 2.34 -13.99 2.33
CA PHE A 133 2.29 -13.90 0.87
C PHE A 133 3.65 -13.63 0.21
N ARG A 134 4.66 -13.12 0.94
CA ARG A 134 5.90 -12.62 0.35
C ARG A 134 7.03 -13.64 0.29
N ARG A 135 7.14 -14.50 1.30
CA ARG A 135 8.29 -15.41 1.43
C ARG A 135 8.40 -16.46 0.33
N ARG A 136 7.28 -16.91 -0.26
CA ARG A 136 7.32 -17.85 -1.38
C ARG A 136 7.92 -17.21 -2.63
N ASP A 137 7.59 -15.98 -2.94
CA ASP A 137 8.16 -15.22 -4.05
C ASP A 137 9.67 -15.03 -3.87
N MET A 138 10.11 -14.68 -2.64
CA MET A 138 11.53 -14.53 -2.31
C MET A 138 12.29 -15.87 -2.40
N ALA A 139 11.70 -16.99 -1.99
CA ALA A 139 12.28 -18.32 -2.13
C ALA A 139 12.44 -18.72 -3.61
N LEU A 140 11.70 -18.09 -4.51
CA LEU A 140 11.82 -18.23 -5.96
C LEU A 140 12.79 -17.20 -6.58
N GLY A 141 13.55 -16.49 -5.75
CA GLY A 141 14.54 -15.49 -6.17
C GLY A 141 13.96 -14.12 -6.44
N GLY A 142 12.66 -13.89 -6.17
CA GLY A 142 12.03 -12.60 -6.26
C GLY A 142 12.28 -11.73 -5.03
N GLN A 143 11.85 -10.48 -5.11
CA GLN A 143 12.00 -9.50 -4.02
C GLN A 143 10.84 -9.53 -3.01
N GLY A 144 9.78 -10.35 -3.25
CA GLY A 144 8.61 -10.41 -2.37
C GLY A 144 7.72 -9.16 -2.39
N ALA A 145 8.06 -8.19 -3.22
CA ALA A 145 7.36 -6.91 -3.39
C ALA A 145 7.67 -6.33 -4.78
N PRO A 146 6.78 -5.47 -5.33
CA PRO A 146 5.41 -5.29 -4.93
C PRO A 146 4.49 -6.44 -5.38
N LEU A 147 3.46 -6.78 -4.60
CA LEU A 147 2.48 -7.84 -4.95
C LEU A 147 1.19 -7.28 -5.56
N VAL A 148 0.85 -6.02 -5.25
CA VAL A 148 -0.36 -5.34 -5.73
C VAL A 148 -0.46 -5.24 -7.26
N PRO A 149 0.63 -5.11 -8.05
CA PRO A 149 0.54 -5.10 -9.51
C PRO A 149 -0.13 -6.32 -10.13
N ALA A 150 -0.06 -7.49 -9.49
CA ALA A 150 -0.79 -8.69 -9.94
C ALA A 150 -2.32 -8.49 -9.84
N PHE A 151 -2.75 -7.83 -8.78
CA PHE A 151 -4.15 -7.44 -8.57
C PHE A 151 -4.57 -6.33 -9.54
N HIS A 152 -3.74 -5.32 -9.74
CA HIS A 152 -3.99 -4.28 -10.74
C HIS A 152 -4.19 -4.87 -12.13
N GLN A 153 -3.33 -5.82 -12.53
CA GLN A 153 -3.48 -6.52 -13.80
C GLN A 153 -4.83 -7.24 -13.90
N ALA A 154 -5.22 -7.93 -12.85
CA ALA A 154 -6.45 -8.74 -12.87
C ALA A 154 -7.73 -7.91 -12.99
N LEU A 155 -7.74 -6.69 -12.43
CA LEU A 155 -8.94 -5.86 -12.37
C LEU A 155 -8.94 -4.66 -13.31
N LEU A 156 -7.79 -4.06 -13.54
CA LEU A 156 -7.68 -2.75 -14.20
C LEU A 156 -7.05 -2.83 -15.59
N ALA A 157 -6.46 -3.99 -15.96
CA ALA A 157 -5.96 -4.16 -17.32
C ALA A 157 -7.11 -4.13 -18.34
N HIS A 158 -6.83 -3.58 -19.52
CA HIS A 158 -7.78 -3.50 -20.60
C HIS A 158 -7.19 -4.13 -21.87
N PRO A 159 -7.98 -4.82 -22.71
CA PRO A 159 -7.42 -5.53 -23.87
C PRO A 159 -6.83 -4.62 -24.95
N VAL A 160 -7.23 -3.35 -25.00
CA VAL A 160 -6.83 -2.40 -26.04
C VAL A 160 -6.22 -1.13 -25.45
N GLU A 161 -6.85 -0.58 -24.40
CA GLU A 161 -6.46 0.69 -23.77
C GLU A 161 -5.20 0.51 -22.91
N ARG A 162 -4.21 1.36 -23.13
CA ARG A 162 -2.99 1.41 -22.30
C ARG A 162 -3.31 2.10 -20.99
N ARG A 163 -3.29 1.36 -19.91
CA ARG A 163 -3.56 1.88 -18.56
C ARG A 163 -2.31 1.85 -17.71
N MET A 164 -2.21 2.82 -16.83
CA MET A 164 -1.26 2.80 -15.73
C MET A 164 -2.00 3.05 -14.42
N VAL A 165 -1.56 2.39 -13.36
CA VAL A 165 -2.07 2.60 -12.00
C VAL A 165 -0.97 3.27 -11.21
N LEU A 166 -1.28 4.42 -10.64
CA LEU A 166 -0.39 5.24 -9.83
C LEU A 166 -0.88 5.24 -8.39
N ASN A 167 -0.10 4.66 -7.48
CA ASN A 167 -0.33 4.81 -6.05
C ASN A 167 0.52 5.96 -5.51
N ILE A 168 -0.13 6.99 -4.95
CA ILE A 168 0.54 8.12 -4.30
C ILE A 168 0.37 7.97 -2.78
N GLY A 169 1.25 7.17 -2.17
CA GLY A 169 1.44 7.10 -0.72
C GLY A 169 2.54 8.06 -0.25
N GLY A 170 3.29 7.70 0.77
CA GLY A 170 4.51 8.43 1.13
C GLY A 170 5.54 8.45 0.00
N ILE A 171 5.75 7.31 -0.64
CA ILE A 171 6.41 7.14 -1.94
C ILE A 171 5.33 6.95 -3.00
N ALA A 172 5.57 7.43 -4.21
CA ALA A 172 4.72 7.19 -5.36
C ALA A 172 5.27 6.01 -6.19
N ASN A 173 4.39 5.10 -6.61
CA ASN A 173 4.75 3.97 -7.45
C ASN A 173 3.78 3.80 -8.63
N LEU A 174 4.29 3.27 -9.72
CA LEU A 174 3.59 3.13 -10.98
C LEU A 174 3.51 1.65 -11.38
N SER A 175 2.32 1.17 -11.77
CA SER A 175 2.10 -0.12 -12.39
C SER A 175 1.64 0.06 -13.84
N MET A 176 2.36 -0.51 -14.79
CA MET A 176 2.08 -0.37 -16.22
C MET A 176 1.31 -1.58 -16.73
N LEU A 177 0.07 -1.35 -17.14
CA LEU A 177 -0.88 -2.35 -17.65
C LEU A 177 -1.05 -2.15 -19.16
N ILE A 178 0.01 -2.39 -19.90
CA ILE A 178 0.04 -2.16 -21.36
C ILE A 178 -0.39 -3.45 -22.08
N PRO A 179 -1.41 -3.40 -22.97
CA PRO A 179 -1.87 -4.57 -23.71
C PRO A 179 -0.74 -5.30 -24.43
N GLY A 180 -0.70 -6.63 -24.28
CA GLY A 180 0.30 -7.48 -24.92
C GLY A 180 1.73 -7.39 -24.34
N GLN A 181 1.94 -6.62 -23.27
CA GLN A 181 3.22 -6.52 -22.60
C GLN A 181 3.16 -7.10 -21.19
N PRO A 182 4.27 -7.65 -20.65
CA PRO A 182 4.36 -7.99 -19.25
C PRO A 182 4.14 -6.76 -18.38
N VAL A 183 3.41 -6.93 -17.26
CA VAL A 183 3.26 -5.85 -16.27
C VAL A 183 4.63 -5.49 -15.71
N ARG A 184 4.88 -4.21 -15.59
CA ARG A 184 6.05 -3.63 -14.91
C ARG A 184 5.57 -2.68 -13.83
N GLY A 185 6.37 -2.53 -12.78
CA GLY A 185 6.07 -1.57 -11.71
C GLY A 185 7.33 -1.17 -10.98
N TYR A 186 7.39 0.10 -10.54
CA TYR A 186 8.52 0.65 -9.80
C TYR A 186 8.15 1.99 -9.15
N ASP A 187 9.02 2.44 -8.22
CA ASP A 187 8.83 3.71 -7.52
C ASP A 187 9.28 4.89 -8.40
N THR A 188 8.44 5.91 -8.49
CA THR A 188 8.73 7.11 -9.27
C THR A 188 9.50 8.17 -8.47
N GLY A 189 9.35 8.16 -7.14
CA GLY A 189 9.97 9.11 -6.23
C GLY A 189 9.10 9.41 -5.01
N PRO A 190 9.36 10.52 -4.29
CA PRO A 190 8.54 10.92 -3.16
C PRO A 190 7.11 11.25 -3.62
N GLY A 191 6.13 10.66 -2.93
CA GLY A 191 4.73 11.02 -3.03
C GLY A 191 4.39 12.13 -2.02
N ASN A 192 3.65 11.80 -0.96
CA ASN A 192 3.24 12.76 0.06
C ASN A 192 4.32 13.05 1.10
N MET A 193 5.29 12.16 1.30
CA MET A 193 6.16 12.18 2.48
C MET A 193 6.94 13.46 2.69
N LEU A 194 7.43 14.10 1.63
CA LEU A 194 8.18 15.36 1.76
C LEU A 194 7.23 16.54 2.04
N MET A 195 6.07 16.55 1.41
CA MET A 195 5.01 17.54 1.65
C MET A 195 4.53 17.47 3.10
N ASP A 196 4.28 16.27 3.61
CA ASP A 196 3.79 16.02 4.97
C ASP A 196 4.88 16.36 6.01
N ALA A 197 6.12 15.95 5.77
CA ALA A 197 7.24 16.29 6.65
C ALA A 197 7.48 17.80 6.72
N TRP A 198 7.33 18.51 5.60
CA TRP A 198 7.52 19.96 5.55
C TRP A 198 6.42 20.70 6.31
N ILE A 199 5.14 20.42 6.02
CA ILE A 199 4.05 21.09 6.72
C ILE A 199 4.02 20.76 8.22
N TRP A 200 4.35 19.51 8.59
CA TRP A 200 4.51 19.15 10.00
C TRP A 200 5.54 20.03 10.70
N ARG A 201 6.69 20.22 10.09
CA ARG A 201 7.78 21.03 10.66
C ARG A 201 7.40 22.52 10.77
N GLN A 202 6.63 23.03 9.82
CA GLN A 202 6.26 24.45 9.78
C GLN A 202 5.02 24.79 10.64
N SER A 203 4.08 23.87 10.79
CA SER A 203 2.78 24.18 11.41
C SER A 203 2.25 23.13 12.38
N GLY A 204 2.93 21.97 12.51
CA GLY A 204 2.46 20.84 13.33
C GLY A 204 1.27 20.08 12.72
N LYS A 205 0.84 20.40 11.49
CA LYS A 205 -0.22 19.68 10.80
C LYS A 205 0.32 18.40 10.15
N ALA A 206 -0.46 17.32 10.19
CA ALA A 206 -0.05 16.04 9.65
C ALA A 206 0.11 16.06 8.12
N TYR A 207 -0.72 16.81 7.41
CA TYR A 207 -0.68 16.98 5.95
C TYR A 207 -1.38 18.28 5.53
N ASP A 208 -1.18 18.68 4.27
CA ASP A 208 -1.81 19.86 3.65
C ASP A 208 -3.18 19.47 3.07
N LYS A 209 -4.22 19.63 3.90
CA LYS A 209 -5.59 19.28 3.52
C LYS A 209 -6.01 20.07 2.27
N ASP A 210 -6.47 19.36 1.24
CA ASP A 210 -6.96 19.89 -0.03
C ASP A 210 -5.96 20.84 -0.73
N ALA A 211 -4.65 20.66 -0.45
CA ALA A 211 -3.56 21.51 -0.94
C ALA A 211 -3.75 23.01 -0.63
N GLN A 212 -4.48 23.35 0.45
CA GLN A 212 -4.84 24.74 0.76
C GLN A 212 -3.62 25.62 1.02
N TRP A 213 -2.55 25.07 1.54
CA TRP A 213 -1.33 25.81 1.79
C TRP A 213 -0.42 25.87 0.57
N ALA A 214 -0.22 24.77 -0.14
CA ALA A 214 0.53 24.73 -1.38
C ALA A 214 -0.04 25.65 -2.47
N SER A 215 -1.38 25.75 -2.56
CA SER A 215 -2.05 26.60 -3.54
C SER A 215 -1.83 28.11 -3.33
N GLN A 216 -1.39 28.54 -2.14
CA GLN A 216 -1.03 29.92 -1.83
C GLN A 216 0.43 30.24 -2.18
N GLY A 217 1.24 29.21 -2.40
CA GLY A 217 2.64 29.35 -2.74
C GLY A 217 2.89 29.41 -4.25
N LYS A 218 4.14 29.71 -4.60
CA LYS A 218 4.64 29.70 -5.96
C LYS A 218 5.73 28.67 -6.11
N VAL A 219 5.73 27.94 -7.22
CA VAL A 219 6.78 26.99 -7.53
C VAL A 219 8.10 27.73 -7.77
N ILE A 220 9.13 27.36 -7.04
CA ILE A 220 10.48 27.92 -7.14
C ILE A 220 11.27 27.05 -8.11
N LEU A 221 11.33 27.45 -9.38
CA LEU A 221 11.97 26.67 -10.45
C LEU A 221 13.42 26.26 -10.15
N PRO A 222 14.31 27.13 -9.62
CA PRO A 222 15.67 26.73 -9.26
C PRO A 222 15.72 25.64 -8.17
N LEU A 223 14.80 25.69 -7.18
CA LEU A 223 14.69 24.65 -6.17
C LEU A 223 14.19 23.35 -6.79
N LEU A 224 13.13 23.38 -7.58
CA LEU A 224 12.58 22.21 -8.28
C LEU A 224 13.65 21.51 -9.13
N GLN A 225 14.42 22.26 -9.92
CA GLN A 225 15.52 21.71 -10.72
C GLN A 225 16.60 21.07 -9.86
N THR A 226 16.93 21.67 -8.73
CA THR A 226 17.88 21.09 -7.77
C THR A 226 17.37 19.78 -7.18
N LEU A 227 16.09 19.71 -6.79
CA LEU A 227 15.47 18.51 -6.26
C LEU A 227 15.42 17.38 -7.31
N LEU A 228 15.03 17.70 -8.55
CA LEU A 228 14.97 16.75 -9.68
C LEU A 228 16.37 16.30 -10.16
N SER A 229 17.44 17.03 -9.83
CA SER A 229 18.81 16.61 -10.13
C SER A 229 19.33 15.47 -9.24
N ASP A 230 18.56 15.03 -8.27
CA ASP A 230 18.92 13.88 -7.45
C ASP A 230 19.13 12.63 -8.31
N PRO A 231 20.23 11.86 -8.09
CA PRO A 231 20.56 10.69 -8.91
C PRO A 231 19.45 9.65 -9.00
N PHE A 232 18.59 9.54 -8.00
CA PHE A 232 17.46 8.60 -8.00
C PHE A 232 16.56 8.78 -9.23
N PHE A 233 16.26 10.02 -9.62
CA PHE A 233 15.35 10.27 -10.73
C PHE A 233 15.93 9.81 -12.07
N ALA A 234 17.26 9.81 -12.22
CA ALA A 234 17.96 9.33 -13.42
C ALA A 234 18.17 7.81 -13.45
N LEU A 235 17.90 7.08 -12.36
CA LEU A 235 18.05 5.62 -12.34
C LEU A 235 17.11 4.97 -13.37
N PRO A 236 17.59 3.92 -14.09
CA PRO A 236 16.73 3.14 -14.95
C PRO A 236 15.74 2.31 -14.13
N ALA A 237 14.55 2.06 -14.71
CA ALA A 237 13.59 1.13 -14.15
C ALA A 237 14.06 -0.35 -14.34
N PRO A 238 13.74 -1.28 -13.42
CA PRO A 238 13.01 -1.04 -12.17
C PRO A 238 13.86 -0.38 -11.10
N LYS A 239 13.25 0.52 -10.32
CA LYS A 239 13.91 1.22 -9.21
C LYS A 239 12.99 1.30 -8.00
N SER A 240 13.56 1.37 -6.81
CA SER A 240 12.85 1.40 -5.55
C SER A 240 13.49 2.42 -4.61
N THR A 241 12.70 3.03 -3.74
CA THR A 241 13.13 4.00 -2.75
C THR A 241 12.20 3.98 -1.54
N GLY A 242 12.60 4.68 -0.44
CA GLY A 242 11.83 4.71 0.78
C GLY A 242 12.14 5.94 1.64
N ARG A 243 11.63 5.90 2.87
CA ARG A 243 11.84 6.95 3.88
C ARG A 243 13.31 7.06 4.34
N GLU A 244 14.08 6.02 4.17
CA GLU A 244 15.51 5.99 4.44
C GLU A 244 16.28 6.91 3.49
N TYR A 245 15.80 7.08 2.26
CA TYR A 245 16.39 7.94 1.24
C TYR A 245 15.75 9.33 1.22
N PHE A 246 14.45 9.42 0.83
CA PHE A 246 13.70 10.67 0.83
C PHE A 246 13.11 10.94 2.22
N ASN A 247 13.59 11.93 2.91
CA ASN A 247 13.17 12.33 4.25
C ASN A 247 13.41 13.83 4.48
N TYR A 248 12.99 14.33 5.64
CA TYR A 248 13.18 15.74 5.97
C TYR A 248 14.66 16.15 5.93
N GLY A 249 15.58 15.30 6.39
CA GLY A 249 17.03 15.59 6.35
C GLY A 249 17.58 15.70 4.91
N TRP A 250 17.05 14.89 3.97
CA TRP A 250 17.36 15.05 2.55
C TRP A 250 16.88 16.41 2.03
N LEU A 251 15.65 16.80 2.32
CA LEU A 251 15.10 18.09 1.94
C LEU A 251 15.88 19.26 2.55
N GLU A 252 16.17 19.20 3.84
CA GLU A 252 16.90 20.23 4.57
C GLU A 252 18.28 20.50 3.93
N ARG A 253 19.02 19.46 3.54
CA ARG A 253 20.30 19.61 2.81
C ARG A 253 20.14 20.36 1.49
N GLN A 254 19.05 20.17 0.76
CA GLN A 254 18.82 20.91 -0.48
C GLN A 254 18.46 22.37 -0.21
N LEU A 255 17.66 22.62 0.82
CA LEU A 255 17.22 23.97 1.20
C LEU A 255 18.37 24.87 1.71
N THR A 256 19.49 24.30 2.18
CA THR A 256 20.66 25.11 2.58
C THR A 256 21.16 26.05 1.47
N ARG A 257 20.93 25.71 0.20
CA ARG A 257 21.30 26.52 -0.96
C ARG A 257 20.30 27.64 -1.28
N PHE A 258 19.17 27.67 -0.60
CA PHE A 258 18.04 28.55 -0.86
C PHE A 258 17.55 29.22 0.45
N PRO A 259 18.35 30.10 1.08
CA PRO A 259 17.94 30.72 2.33
C PRO A 259 16.77 31.71 2.12
N GLY A 260 15.87 31.78 3.12
CA GLY A 260 14.81 32.81 3.16
C GLY A 260 13.62 32.55 2.27
N LEU A 261 13.41 31.33 1.79
CA LEU A 261 12.22 30.96 1.03
C LEU A 261 10.96 31.02 1.91
N ALA A 262 9.85 31.47 1.35
CA ALA A 262 8.56 31.38 2.01
C ALA A 262 8.12 29.92 2.16
N PRO A 263 7.68 29.48 3.36
CA PRO A 263 7.36 28.08 3.59
C PRO A 263 6.28 27.49 2.65
N GLN A 264 5.27 28.30 2.26
CA GLN A 264 4.25 27.88 1.31
C GLN A 264 4.80 27.69 -0.12
N ASP A 265 5.84 28.43 -0.51
CA ASP A 265 6.48 28.29 -1.82
C ASP A 265 7.29 26.98 -1.89
N VAL A 266 7.92 26.59 -0.78
CA VAL A 266 8.56 25.28 -0.64
C VAL A 266 7.51 24.17 -0.74
N GLN A 267 6.35 24.30 -0.06
CA GLN A 267 5.26 23.32 -0.16
C GLN A 267 4.75 23.18 -1.59
N ALA A 268 4.52 24.29 -2.29
CA ALA A 268 4.10 24.31 -3.69
C ALA A 268 5.15 23.62 -4.58
N THR A 269 6.44 23.86 -4.32
CA THR A 269 7.55 23.25 -5.08
C THR A 269 7.65 21.73 -4.82
N LEU A 270 7.41 21.25 -3.60
CA LEU A 270 7.36 19.83 -3.29
C LEU A 270 6.15 19.14 -3.95
N THR A 271 5.01 19.81 -4.01
CA THR A 271 3.84 19.33 -4.73
C THR A 271 4.13 19.18 -6.24
N GLU A 272 4.79 20.16 -6.83
CA GLU A 272 5.23 20.11 -8.21
C GLU A 272 6.29 19.04 -8.47
N LEU A 273 7.23 18.84 -7.54
CA LEU A 273 8.23 17.75 -7.59
C LEU A 273 7.55 16.39 -7.73
N THR A 274 6.54 16.12 -6.91
CA THR A 274 5.76 14.88 -6.97
C THR A 274 5.09 14.72 -8.34
N ALA A 275 4.41 15.75 -8.82
CA ALA A 275 3.72 15.69 -10.11
C ALA A 275 4.68 15.52 -11.29
N VAL A 276 5.80 16.25 -11.31
CA VAL A 276 6.80 16.18 -12.39
C VAL A 276 7.50 14.81 -12.39
N SER A 277 7.99 14.35 -11.25
CA SER A 277 8.68 13.05 -11.18
C SER A 277 7.79 11.89 -11.61
N ILE A 278 6.51 11.92 -11.32
CA ILE A 278 5.54 10.93 -11.79
C ILE A 278 5.32 11.05 -13.30
N SER A 279 5.00 12.25 -13.79
CA SER A 279 4.67 12.45 -15.19
C SER A 279 5.84 12.11 -16.13
N GLU A 280 7.08 12.41 -15.74
CA GLU A 280 8.27 11.99 -16.48
C GLU A 280 8.36 10.48 -16.61
N GLN A 281 8.09 9.72 -15.54
CA GLN A 281 8.12 8.26 -15.58
C GLN A 281 6.98 7.68 -16.43
N VAL A 282 5.80 8.28 -16.42
CA VAL A 282 4.68 7.92 -17.32
C VAL A 282 5.11 8.10 -18.78
N LEU A 283 5.68 9.25 -19.12
CA LEU A 283 6.14 9.57 -20.49
C LEU A 283 7.30 8.67 -20.94
N LEU A 284 8.31 8.46 -20.08
CA LEU A 284 9.45 7.57 -20.35
C LEU A 284 9.02 6.11 -20.57
N SER A 285 7.90 5.71 -19.96
CA SER A 285 7.31 4.37 -20.15
C SER A 285 6.44 4.26 -21.41
N GLY A 286 6.41 5.31 -22.24
CA GLY A 286 5.67 5.36 -23.50
C GLY A 286 4.24 5.89 -23.37
N GLY A 287 3.88 6.52 -22.23
CA GLY A 287 2.56 7.11 -21.98
C GLY A 287 1.42 6.09 -21.83
N CYS A 288 0.23 6.58 -21.52
CA CYS A 288 -0.99 5.79 -21.42
C CYS A 288 -2.20 6.63 -21.83
N GLU A 289 -3.30 5.96 -22.23
CA GLU A 289 -4.58 6.63 -22.46
C GLU A 289 -5.26 6.98 -21.14
N ARG A 290 -5.07 6.14 -20.10
CA ARG A 290 -5.66 6.36 -18.76
C ARG A 290 -4.66 6.12 -17.64
N LEU A 291 -4.55 7.10 -16.73
CA LEU A 291 -3.79 7.03 -15.48
C LEU A 291 -4.79 6.96 -14.32
N LEU A 292 -4.87 5.78 -13.68
CA LEU A 292 -5.73 5.51 -12.54
C LEU A 292 -4.96 5.78 -11.26
N VAL A 293 -5.36 6.81 -10.52
CA VAL A 293 -4.64 7.25 -9.31
C VAL A 293 -5.33 6.73 -8.06
N CYS A 294 -4.55 6.15 -7.13
CA CYS A 294 -4.99 5.70 -5.82
C CYS A 294 -4.04 6.18 -4.71
N GLY A 295 -4.34 5.82 -3.47
CA GLY A 295 -3.60 6.25 -2.28
C GLY A 295 -3.96 7.67 -1.84
N GLY A 296 -3.45 8.10 -0.69
CA GLY A 296 -3.80 9.39 -0.07
C GLY A 296 -3.55 10.62 -0.95
N GLY A 297 -2.56 10.55 -1.84
CA GLY A 297 -2.22 11.65 -2.76
C GLY A 297 -3.27 11.88 -3.85
N SER A 298 -4.14 10.91 -4.16
CA SER A 298 -5.26 11.10 -5.10
C SER A 298 -6.26 12.15 -4.61
N ARG A 299 -6.28 12.41 -3.31
CA ARG A 299 -7.11 13.46 -2.68
C ARG A 299 -6.48 14.85 -2.71
N ASN A 300 -5.24 14.97 -3.18
CA ASN A 300 -4.59 16.27 -3.33
C ASN A 300 -4.99 16.89 -4.69
N PRO A 301 -5.88 17.90 -4.72
CA PRO A 301 -6.41 18.44 -5.97
C PRO A 301 -5.34 19.13 -6.81
N LEU A 302 -4.29 19.67 -6.18
CA LEU A 302 -3.20 20.33 -6.88
C LEU A 302 -2.31 19.31 -7.60
N VAL A 303 -1.97 18.19 -6.95
CA VAL A 303 -1.23 17.09 -7.59
C VAL A 303 -2.03 16.55 -8.78
N MET A 304 -3.33 16.26 -8.62
CA MET A 304 -4.17 15.74 -9.69
C MET A 304 -4.27 16.71 -10.88
N ALA A 305 -4.49 17.99 -10.61
CA ALA A 305 -4.51 19.02 -11.67
C ALA A 305 -3.17 19.15 -12.38
N ARG A 306 -2.05 19.07 -11.65
CA ARG A 306 -0.71 19.14 -12.25
C ARG A 306 -0.41 17.91 -13.11
N LEU A 307 -0.76 16.70 -12.65
CA LEU A 307 -0.62 15.48 -13.46
C LEU A 307 -1.41 15.58 -14.77
N ALA A 308 -2.68 16.04 -14.72
CA ALA A 308 -3.48 16.24 -15.92
C ALA A 308 -2.88 17.26 -16.87
N ALA A 309 -2.30 18.34 -16.35
CA ALA A 309 -1.64 19.36 -17.17
C ALA A 309 -0.31 18.88 -17.78
N LEU A 310 0.45 18.04 -17.06
CA LEU A 310 1.74 17.53 -17.52
C LEU A 310 1.62 16.32 -18.47
N LEU A 311 0.45 15.68 -18.51
CA LEU A 311 0.16 14.51 -19.34
C LEU A 311 -0.97 14.78 -20.33
N PRO A 312 -0.77 15.72 -21.29
CA PRO A 312 -1.78 16.02 -22.29
C PRO A 312 -2.07 14.76 -23.13
N GLY A 313 -3.35 14.41 -23.27
CA GLY A 313 -3.79 13.21 -23.98
C GLY A 313 -3.93 11.95 -23.10
N THR A 314 -3.62 12.05 -21.79
CA THR A 314 -3.90 11.02 -20.80
C THR A 314 -5.10 11.45 -19.96
N GLU A 315 -6.10 10.58 -19.84
CA GLU A 315 -7.18 10.75 -18.85
C GLU A 315 -6.64 10.43 -17.46
N VAL A 316 -6.44 11.46 -16.63
CA VAL A 316 -6.03 11.31 -15.24
C VAL A 316 -7.27 11.27 -14.36
N THR A 317 -7.54 10.12 -13.75
CA THR A 317 -8.73 9.87 -12.93
C THR A 317 -8.36 9.06 -11.69
N THR A 318 -9.30 8.85 -10.78
CA THR A 318 -9.09 8.00 -9.59
C THR A 318 -9.52 6.56 -9.86
N THR A 319 -8.99 5.63 -9.06
CA THR A 319 -9.48 4.24 -9.08
C THR A 319 -10.92 4.13 -8.58
N ASP A 320 -11.39 5.09 -7.77
CA ASP A 320 -12.79 5.18 -7.30
C ASP A 320 -13.75 5.33 -8.48
N GLU A 321 -13.39 6.14 -9.48
CA GLU A 321 -14.19 6.28 -10.72
C GLU A 321 -14.21 5.00 -11.56
N ALA A 322 -13.20 4.14 -11.38
CA ALA A 322 -13.18 2.78 -11.97
C ALA A 322 -13.90 1.74 -11.08
N GLY A 323 -14.55 2.17 -9.99
CA GLY A 323 -15.31 1.31 -9.07
C GLY A 323 -14.47 0.60 -8.01
N ILE A 324 -13.21 1.01 -7.81
CA ILE A 324 -12.31 0.42 -6.82
C ILE A 324 -11.80 1.52 -5.88
N SER A 325 -12.19 1.46 -4.61
CA SER A 325 -11.74 2.41 -3.59
C SER A 325 -10.21 2.48 -3.54
N GLY A 326 -9.66 3.67 -3.73
CA GLY A 326 -8.22 3.89 -3.68
C GLY A 326 -7.61 3.66 -2.31
N ASP A 327 -8.38 3.90 -1.23
CA ASP A 327 -7.94 3.67 0.13
C ASP A 327 -7.92 2.19 0.49
N ASP A 328 -8.86 1.44 -0.06
CA ASP A 328 -9.07 0.02 0.25
C ASP A 328 -8.28 -0.92 -0.69
N MET A 329 -7.59 -0.36 -1.68
CA MET A 329 -6.91 -1.11 -2.76
C MET A 329 -5.98 -2.20 -2.25
N GLU A 330 -5.16 -1.90 -1.26
CA GLU A 330 -4.21 -2.88 -0.72
C GLU A 330 -4.91 -3.99 0.06
N ALA A 331 -5.87 -3.66 0.93
CA ALA A 331 -6.64 -4.66 1.67
C ALA A 331 -7.45 -5.55 0.70
N LEU A 332 -8.06 -4.95 -0.32
CA LEU A 332 -8.78 -5.68 -1.36
C LEU A 332 -7.85 -6.63 -2.15
N ALA A 333 -6.61 -6.21 -2.42
CA ALA A 333 -5.59 -7.07 -3.05
C ALA A 333 -5.29 -8.31 -2.19
N PHE A 334 -5.23 -8.19 -0.86
CA PHE A 334 -5.00 -9.35 0.01
C PHE A 334 -6.22 -10.28 0.11
N ALA A 335 -7.45 -9.76 0.04
CA ALA A 335 -8.64 -10.60 -0.14
C ALA A 335 -8.55 -11.41 -1.44
N TRP A 336 -8.18 -10.76 -2.55
CA TRP A 336 -8.00 -11.42 -3.85
C TRP A 336 -6.84 -12.44 -3.84
N LEU A 337 -5.72 -12.12 -3.20
CA LEU A 337 -4.60 -13.06 -3.05
C LEU A 337 -5.01 -14.31 -2.27
N ALA A 338 -5.84 -14.19 -1.23
CA ALA A 338 -6.39 -15.34 -0.52
C ALA A 338 -7.28 -16.20 -1.46
N TYR A 339 -8.11 -15.58 -2.29
CA TYR A 339 -8.87 -16.29 -3.32
C TYR A 339 -7.94 -17.01 -4.31
N ARG A 340 -6.86 -16.37 -4.79
CA ARG A 340 -5.87 -16.97 -5.70
C ARG A 340 -5.21 -18.19 -5.07
N THR A 341 -4.76 -18.07 -3.83
CA THR A 341 -4.11 -19.16 -3.07
C THR A 341 -5.05 -20.36 -2.95
N LEU A 342 -6.28 -20.15 -2.48
CA LEU A 342 -7.26 -21.22 -2.29
C LEU A 342 -7.78 -21.82 -3.62
N SER A 343 -7.62 -21.11 -4.72
CA SER A 343 -7.95 -21.58 -6.07
C SER A 343 -6.76 -22.22 -6.79
N GLY A 344 -5.58 -22.32 -6.14
CA GLY A 344 -4.37 -22.87 -6.74
C GLY A 344 -3.83 -22.02 -7.91
N LYS A 345 -4.14 -20.73 -7.94
CA LYS A 345 -3.72 -19.79 -9.00
C LYS A 345 -2.52 -18.96 -8.54
N PRO A 346 -1.57 -18.61 -9.42
CA PRO A 346 -0.46 -17.73 -9.07
C PRO A 346 -0.92 -16.36 -8.55
N GLY A 347 -0.21 -15.83 -7.56
CA GLY A 347 -0.48 -14.52 -6.96
C GLY A 347 0.65 -13.50 -7.14
N ASN A 348 1.82 -13.91 -7.64
CA ASN A 348 2.93 -13.01 -7.96
C ASN A 348 3.07 -12.79 -9.47
N LEU A 349 3.83 -11.75 -9.84
CA LEU A 349 4.25 -11.45 -11.21
C LEU A 349 5.78 -11.45 -11.30
N PRO A 350 6.41 -12.46 -11.91
CA PRO A 350 7.86 -12.49 -12.09
C PRO A 350 8.44 -11.26 -12.78
N SER A 351 7.71 -10.67 -13.71
CA SER A 351 8.12 -9.44 -14.41
C SER A 351 8.22 -8.21 -13.50
N VAL A 352 7.64 -8.28 -12.31
CA VAL A 352 7.63 -7.20 -11.31
C VAL A 352 8.54 -7.51 -10.14
N THR A 353 8.44 -8.73 -9.58
CA THR A 353 9.19 -9.12 -8.38
C THR A 353 10.57 -9.69 -8.69
N GLY A 354 10.83 -10.10 -9.93
CA GLY A 354 12.06 -10.79 -10.32
C GLY A 354 12.10 -12.27 -9.96
N ALA A 355 11.02 -12.86 -9.45
CA ALA A 355 10.94 -14.30 -9.21
C ALA A 355 11.13 -15.08 -10.52
N ARG A 356 11.73 -16.28 -10.44
CA ARG A 356 11.98 -17.11 -11.62
C ARG A 356 10.72 -17.68 -12.28
N GLU A 357 9.60 -17.74 -11.54
CA GLU A 357 8.32 -18.24 -12.03
C GLU A 357 7.12 -17.68 -11.28
N ALA A 358 5.96 -17.71 -11.93
CA ALA A 358 4.68 -17.42 -11.29
C ALA A 358 4.29 -18.58 -10.36
N SER A 359 3.87 -18.29 -9.14
CA SER A 359 3.60 -19.28 -8.12
C SER A 359 2.37 -18.95 -7.29
N VAL A 360 1.73 -19.98 -6.76
CA VAL A 360 0.77 -19.85 -5.67
C VAL A 360 1.52 -19.36 -4.43
N ILE A 361 1.20 -18.18 -3.97
CA ILE A 361 1.79 -17.54 -2.79
C ILE A 361 0.80 -17.54 -1.63
N GLY A 362 1.31 -17.44 -0.41
CA GLY A 362 0.52 -17.49 0.82
C GLY A 362 0.50 -18.88 1.45
N ALA A 363 0.40 -18.89 2.78
CA ALA A 363 0.23 -20.07 3.62
C ALA A 363 -1.20 -20.10 4.16
N VAL A 364 -1.80 -21.28 4.24
CA VAL A 364 -3.18 -21.46 4.70
C VAL A 364 -3.19 -21.90 6.17
N PHE A 365 -3.90 -21.16 7.00
CA PHE A 365 -4.19 -21.46 8.40
C PHE A 365 -5.67 -21.85 8.50
N PRO A 366 -6.00 -23.14 8.52
CA PRO A 366 -7.39 -23.58 8.40
C PRO A 366 -8.19 -23.34 9.68
N ALA A 367 -9.44 -22.90 9.54
CA ALA A 367 -10.40 -22.94 10.62
C ALA A 367 -10.78 -24.39 10.96
N ASN A 368 -11.05 -24.65 12.25
CA ASN A 368 -11.54 -25.96 12.65
C ASN A 368 -13.02 -26.10 12.25
N PRO A 369 -13.38 -27.04 11.37
CA PRO A 369 -14.77 -27.21 10.94
C PRO A 369 -15.75 -27.64 12.04
N LEU A 370 -15.23 -28.02 13.20
CA LEU A 370 -16.04 -28.48 14.35
C LEU A 370 -16.47 -27.37 15.32
N ASN A 371 -16.00 -26.13 15.12
CA ASN A 371 -16.33 -25.02 16.01
C ASN A 371 -17.54 -24.20 15.53
N ASN A 372 -18.73 -24.79 15.56
CA ASN A 372 -20.00 -24.05 15.52
C ASN A 372 -20.29 -23.37 16.88
N ARG A 373 -19.36 -22.58 17.40
CA ARG A 373 -19.57 -21.82 18.64
C ARG A 373 -20.04 -20.40 18.30
N SER A 374 -21.07 -19.95 19.02
CA SER A 374 -21.51 -18.55 19.05
C SER A 374 -20.32 -17.61 19.26
N LEU A 375 -20.22 -16.57 18.43
CA LEU A 375 -19.18 -15.54 18.58
C LEU A 375 -19.19 -14.95 20.00
N PRO A 376 -18.03 -14.73 20.64
CA PRO A 376 -17.98 -14.01 21.89
C PRO A 376 -18.49 -12.57 21.70
N THR A 377 -19.29 -12.09 22.64
CA THR A 377 -19.71 -10.69 22.67
C THR A 377 -18.55 -9.82 23.12
N PHE A 378 -18.12 -8.89 22.28
CA PHE A 378 -17.04 -7.94 22.59
C PHE A 378 -17.60 -6.62 23.10
N PRO A 379 -16.91 -5.95 24.04
CA PRO A 379 -17.27 -4.59 24.45
C PRO A 379 -17.11 -3.62 23.28
N ALA A 380 -17.96 -2.60 23.25
CA ALA A 380 -17.89 -1.54 22.25
C ALA A 380 -16.52 -0.83 22.31
N PRO A 381 -16.02 -0.31 21.17
CA PRO A 381 -14.76 0.42 21.13
C PRO A 381 -14.80 1.61 22.08
N PRO A 382 -13.66 1.97 22.72
CA PRO A 382 -13.61 3.18 23.54
C PRO A 382 -13.95 4.38 22.65
N GLY A 383 -14.89 5.20 23.13
CA GLY A 383 -15.38 6.36 22.44
C GLY A 383 -14.25 7.31 22.00
N ARG A 384 -14.48 8.00 20.87
CA ARG A 384 -13.59 8.99 20.26
C ARG A 384 -13.34 10.17 21.19
#